data_b70951bda6cbb0fbfd9273d60eecf236
#
_entry.id   b70951bda6cbb0fbfd9273d60eecf236
#
_cell.length_a   1.000
_cell.length_b   1.000
_cell.length_c   1.000
_cell.angle_alpha   90.00
_cell.angle_beta   90.00
_cell.angle_gamma   90.00
#
_symmetry.space_group_name_H-M   'P 1'
#
loop_
_entity.id
_entity.type
_entity.pdbx_description
1 polymer ?
#
loop_
_entity_poly.entity_id
_entity_poly.type
_entity_poly.pdbx_seq_one_letter_code
_entity_poly.pdbx_strand_id
1 'polypeptide(L)'
;MKNTTYEVPKSDEYLNKAKKVIPGGIFGHYKYALRESGPKFFLRSEGAYFWDVDENRYIDLMCGYGPSILGYNHPEVEEAYNSSAEKGNTVSLASPVMVDLATKLVDMVDAADWALFGKNGGDATSLAVMIAREYTGKRKIIKIDDGYHGVAPWMQDKERPGILSSDNDHVLKVKWNDLSSVEELLFNQGDDIACFISSPYDHPVSRDNSLPEDGYWQKLTDLCRKHNVITIAVSYTHLRAHETPI
;
A
#
# COMPACT_ATOMS: atom_id res chain seq x y z
N MET A 1 34.14 0.29 -11.14
CA MET A 1 33.41 -0.86 -10.59
C MET A 1 33.31 -1.91 -11.69
N LYS A 2 33.71 -3.15 -11.47
CA LYS A 2 33.49 -4.23 -12.44
C LYS A 2 31.98 -4.47 -12.52
N ASN A 3 31.40 -4.33 -13.69
CA ASN A 3 30.02 -4.77 -13.94
C ASN A 3 29.98 -6.29 -13.75
N THR A 4 29.59 -6.73 -12.58
CA THR A 4 29.36 -8.16 -12.30
C THR A 4 27.96 -8.45 -12.85
N THR A 5 27.89 -8.93 -14.08
CA THR A 5 26.65 -9.47 -14.64
C THR A 5 26.44 -10.84 -13.99
N TYR A 6 25.37 -11.01 -13.23
CA TYR A 6 25.00 -12.31 -12.69
C TYR A 6 24.46 -13.20 -13.83
N GLU A 7 24.87 -14.45 -13.84
CA GLU A 7 24.24 -15.46 -14.70
C GLU A 7 22.99 -15.97 -13.98
N VAL A 8 21.88 -16.09 -14.70
CA VAL A 8 20.56 -16.43 -14.14
C VAL A 8 19.82 -17.51 -14.96
N PRO A 9 20.49 -18.62 -15.36
CA PRO A 9 19.91 -19.62 -16.24
C PRO A 9 18.70 -20.34 -15.64
N LYS A 10 18.70 -20.66 -14.34
CA LYS A 10 17.56 -21.26 -13.65
C LYS A 10 16.39 -20.29 -13.56
N SER A 11 16.66 -19.01 -13.27
CA SER A 11 15.66 -17.95 -13.28
C SER A 11 14.98 -17.85 -14.65
N ASP A 12 15.72 -17.94 -15.73
CA ASP A 12 15.18 -17.92 -17.10
C ASP A 12 14.34 -19.17 -17.40
N GLU A 13 14.80 -20.35 -16.97
CA GLU A 13 14.03 -21.59 -17.09
C GLU A 13 12.69 -21.49 -16.35
N TYR A 14 12.70 -21.01 -15.08
CA TYR A 14 11.48 -20.80 -14.31
C TYR A 14 10.56 -19.77 -14.96
N LEU A 15 11.10 -18.66 -15.48
CA LEU A 15 10.30 -17.67 -16.20
C LEU A 15 9.61 -18.25 -17.43
N ASN A 16 10.31 -19.09 -18.19
CA ASN A 16 9.73 -19.79 -19.35
C ASN A 16 8.63 -20.78 -18.96
N LYS A 17 8.76 -21.46 -17.83
CA LYS A 17 7.70 -22.29 -17.25
C LYS A 17 6.52 -21.44 -16.77
N ALA A 18 6.81 -20.36 -16.04
CA ALA A 18 5.79 -19.45 -15.50
C ALA A 18 4.93 -18.82 -16.60
N LYS A 19 5.53 -18.35 -17.70
CA LYS A 19 4.80 -17.77 -18.84
C LYS A 19 3.75 -18.69 -19.48
N LYS A 20 3.84 -20.00 -19.27
CA LYS A 20 2.85 -20.96 -19.77
C LYS A 20 1.59 -21.04 -18.91
N VAL A 21 1.68 -20.62 -17.65
CA VAL A 21 0.61 -20.80 -16.65
C VAL A 21 0.26 -19.52 -15.88
N ILE A 22 1.12 -18.51 -15.97
CA ILE A 22 0.90 -17.21 -15.33
C ILE A 22 0.98 -16.13 -16.42
N PRO A 23 -0.07 -15.35 -16.68
CA PRO A 23 -0.02 -14.24 -17.62
C PRO A 23 1.12 -13.26 -17.26
N GLY A 24 2.05 -13.00 -18.21
CA GLY A 24 3.23 -12.16 -17.95
C GLY A 24 4.37 -12.85 -17.19
N GLY A 25 4.15 -14.05 -16.62
CA GLY A 25 5.19 -14.94 -16.08
C GLY A 25 5.46 -14.84 -14.58
N ILE A 26 5.06 -13.78 -13.85
CA ILE A 26 5.32 -13.67 -12.41
C ILE A 26 4.03 -13.38 -11.64
N PHE A 27 3.53 -12.14 -11.66
CA PHE A 27 2.38 -11.75 -10.85
C PHE A 27 1.04 -11.72 -11.62
N GLY A 28 1.02 -12.10 -12.90
CA GLY A 28 -0.18 -12.20 -13.72
C GLY A 28 -0.87 -10.88 -14.07
N HIS A 29 -0.89 -9.91 -13.18
CA HIS A 29 -1.57 -8.62 -13.34
C HIS A 29 -0.59 -7.43 -13.48
N TYR A 30 0.70 -7.65 -13.33
CA TYR A 30 1.74 -6.63 -13.54
C TYR A 30 2.60 -6.95 -14.75
N LYS A 31 2.86 -5.94 -15.59
CA LYS A 31 3.98 -5.97 -16.52
C LYS A 31 5.24 -5.59 -15.75
N TYR A 32 5.93 -6.57 -15.24
CA TYR A 32 7.23 -6.32 -14.62
C TYR A 32 8.27 -6.12 -15.72
N ALA A 33 8.98 -5.02 -15.67
CA ALA A 33 10.19 -4.82 -16.46
C ALA A 33 11.33 -5.63 -15.82
N LEU A 34 11.33 -6.94 -16.07
CA LEU A 34 12.41 -7.81 -15.63
C LEU A 34 13.67 -7.47 -16.44
N ARG A 35 14.75 -7.11 -15.76
CA ARG A 35 16.05 -6.97 -16.38
C ARG A 35 16.53 -8.35 -16.79
N GLU A 36 17.16 -8.47 -17.99
CA GLU A 36 17.67 -9.75 -18.48
C GLU A 36 18.64 -10.41 -17.49
N SER A 37 19.54 -9.63 -16.89
CA SER A 37 20.52 -10.08 -15.92
C SER A 37 20.11 -9.93 -14.45
N GLY A 38 18.83 -9.66 -14.17
CA GLY A 38 18.33 -9.46 -12.80
C GLY A 38 17.68 -10.72 -12.22
N PRO A 39 17.54 -10.78 -10.89
CA PRO A 39 16.83 -11.86 -10.22
C PRO A 39 15.35 -11.86 -10.61
N LYS A 40 14.78 -13.03 -10.88
CA LYS A 40 13.38 -13.19 -11.25
C LYS A 40 12.61 -14.04 -10.23
N PHE A 41 13.30 -14.99 -9.60
CA PHE A 41 12.76 -15.87 -8.58
C PHE A 41 13.74 -15.99 -7.42
N PHE A 42 13.26 -15.80 -6.21
CA PHE A 42 14.09 -16.02 -5.02
C PHE A 42 14.02 -17.47 -4.56
N LEU A 43 15.09 -17.94 -3.94
CA LEU A 43 15.19 -19.25 -3.32
C LEU A 43 15.05 -19.14 -1.79
N ARG A 44 15.75 -18.20 -1.18
CA ARG A 44 15.77 -17.94 0.26
C ARG A 44 16.12 -16.50 0.56
N SER A 45 15.83 -16.08 1.78
CA SER A 45 16.14 -14.73 2.27
C SER A 45 16.56 -14.79 3.74
N GLU A 46 17.37 -13.81 4.18
CA GLU A 46 17.82 -13.69 5.57
C GLU A 46 18.33 -12.27 5.82
N GLY A 47 17.87 -11.62 6.88
CA GLY A 47 18.25 -10.26 7.21
C GLY A 47 18.00 -9.30 6.04
N ALA A 48 19.03 -8.58 5.59
CA ALA A 48 18.95 -7.65 4.47
C ALA A 48 19.20 -8.31 3.09
N TYR A 49 19.29 -9.62 3.02
CA TYR A 49 19.71 -10.33 1.82
C TYR A 49 18.65 -11.30 1.33
N PHE A 50 18.64 -11.52 0.03
CA PHE A 50 17.99 -12.67 -0.58
C PHE A 50 18.94 -13.35 -1.59
N TRP A 51 18.65 -14.60 -1.90
CA TRP A 51 19.34 -15.39 -2.93
C TRP A 51 18.32 -15.81 -3.97
N ASP A 52 18.69 -15.63 -5.22
CA ASP A 52 17.88 -16.14 -6.32
C ASP A 52 18.01 -17.67 -6.47
N VAL A 53 17.24 -18.25 -7.38
CA VAL A 53 17.30 -19.70 -7.66
C VAL A 53 18.60 -20.15 -8.31
N ASP A 54 19.42 -19.22 -8.75
CA ASP A 54 20.77 -19.45 -9.27
C ASP A 54 21.85 -19.27 -8.17
N GLU A 55 21.43 -19.03 -6.91
CA GLU A 55 22.25 -18.84 -5.71
C GLU A 55 23.06 -17.54 -5.69
N ASN A 56 22.75 -16.60 -6.57
CA ASN A 56 23.32 -15.27 -6.51
C ASN A 56 22.72 -14.51 -5.30
N ARG A 57 23.58 -13.85 -4.52
CA ARG A 57 23.17 -13.05 -3.35
C ARG A 57 22.97 -11.59 -3.71
N TYR A 58 21.87 -11.04 -3.26
CA TYR A 58 21.51 -9.63 -3.44
C TYR A 58 21.23 -8.95 -2.11
N ILE A 59 21.49 -7.65 -2.02
CA ILE A 59 20.96 -6.79 -0.97
C ILE A 59 19.57 -6.38 -1.39
N ASP A 60 18.57 -6.57 -0.53
CA ASP A 60 17.23 -6.12 -0.78
C ASP A 60 17.05 -4.66 -0.35
N LEU A 61 16.90 -3.78 -1.33
CA LEU A 61 16.57 -2.37 -1.12
C LEU A 61 15.06 -2.08 -1.32
N MET A 62 14.27 -3.12 -1.66
CA MET A 62 12.83 -2.99 -1.87
C MET A 62 12.03 -3.23 -0.58
N CYS A 63 12.58 -4.05 0.33
CA CYS A 63 11.95 -4.38 1.63
C CYS A 63 10.48 -4.83 1.52
N GLY A 64 10.13 -5.58 0.48
CA GLY A 64 8.76 -6.02 0.22
C GLY A 64 7.78 -4.87 0.00
N TYR A 65 8.24 -3.76 -0.58
CA TYR A 65 7.54 -2.47 -0.71
C TYR A 65 7.31 -1.77 0.65
N GLY A 66 8.24 -1.97 1.60
CA GLY A 66 8.28 -1.27 2.88
C GLY A 66 7.98 -2.09 4.14
N PRO A 67 7.18 -3.18 4.12
CA PRO A 67 6.85 -3.92 5.34
C PRO A 67 8.03 -4.63 6.02
N SER A 68 9.07 -5.02 5.29
CA SER A 68 10.17 -5.85 5.80
C SER A 68 11.27 -5.03 6.49
N ILE A 69 10.90 -4.13 7.40
CA ILE A 69 11.85 -3.22 8.08
C ILE A 69 12.79 -3.92 9.08
N LEU A 70 12.38 -5.07 9.61
CA LEU A 70 13.21 -5.88 10.52
C LEU A 70 14.15 -6.83 9.77
N GLY A 71 14.06 -6.87 8.45
CA GLY A 71 14.72 -7.87 7.63
C GLY A 71 13.95 -9.18 7.54
N TYR A 72 14.45 -10.07 6.71
CA TYR A 72 13.86 -11.39 6.48
C TYR A 72 14.17 -12.36 7.61
N ASN A 73 13.21 -13.22 7.94
CA ASN A 73 13.35 -14.31 8.91
C ASN A 73 13.87 -13.82 10.28
N HIS A 74 13.29 -12.71 10.78
CA HIS A 74 13.65 -12.22 12.11
C HIS A 74 13.27 -13.27 13.17
N PRO A 75 14.23 -13.77 13.99
CA PRO A 75 14.02 -14.95 14.82
C PRO A 75 12.81 -14.86 15.75
N GLU A 76 12.63 -13.73 16.44
CA GLU A 76 11.51 -13.53 17.38
C GLU A 76 10.16 -13.49 16.67
N VAL A 77 10.12 -12.94 15.45
CA VAL A 77 8.89 -12.87 14.64
C VAL A 77 8.52 -14.27 14.14
N GLU A 78 9.50 -15.03 13.64
CA GLU A 78 9.28 -16.39 13.16
C GLU A 78 8.87 -17.34 14.30
N GLU A 79 9.47 -17.21 15.49
CA GLU A 79 9.09 -17.98 16.68
C GLU A 79 7.65 -17.68 17.09
N ALA A 80 7.25 -16.41 17.15
CA ALA A 80 5.90 -16.01 17.50
C ALA A 80 4.87 -16.51 16.47
N TYR A 81 5.21 -16.42 15.17
CA TYR A 81 4.37 -16.94 14.09
C TYR A 81 4.17 -18.46 14.21
N ASN A 82 5.27 -19.22 14.31
CA ASN A 82 5.22 -20.67 14.38
C ASN A 82 4.44 -21.15 15.63
N SER A 83 4.71 -20.57 16.80
CA SER A 83 4.00 -20.86 18.03
C SER A 83 2.50 -20.56 17.96
N SER A 84 2.10 -19.54 17.18
CA SER A 84 0.69 -19.23 16.96
C SER A 84 0.06 -20.18 15.94
N ALA A 85 0.77 -20.54 14.89
CA ALA A 85 0.28 -21.43 13.83
C ALA A 85 0.01 -22.85 14.35
N GLU A 86 0.80 -23.34 15.31
CA GLU A 86 0.59 -24.63 15.98
C GLU A 86 -0.76 -24.73 16.71
N LYS A 87 -1.32 -23.59 17.15
CA LYS A 87 -2.63 -23.52 17.83
C LYS A 87 -3.84 -23.50 16.88
N GLY A 88 -3.56 -23.41 15.57
CA GLY A 88 -4.56 -23.32 14.50
C GLY A 88 -4.53 -21.97 13.79
N ASN A 89 -4.67 -21.98 12.47
CA ASN A 89 -4.47 -20.80 11.62
C ASN A 89 -5.66 -20.41 10.71
N THR A 90 -6.71 -21.23 10.62
CA THR A 90 -7.86 -21.00 9.74
C THR A 90 -9.20 -21.19 10.42
N VAL A 91 -9.24 -20.93 11.74
CA VAL A 91 -10.45 -21.03 12.54
C VAL A 91 -11.36 -19.84 12.24
N SER A 92 -12.67 -20.08 12.11
CA SER A 92 -13.67 -19.03 11.81
C SER A 92 -13.97 -18.11 13.00
N LEU A 93 -13.36 -18.34 14.16
CA LEU A 93 -13.49 -17.51 15.36
C LEU A 93 -12.29 -16.57 15.49
N ALA A 94 -12.51 -15.42 16.11
CA ALA A 94 -11.45 -14.49 16.45
C ALA A 94 -10.49 -15.11 17.49
N SER A 95 -9.19 -14.89 17.29
CA SER A 95 -8.16 -15.27 18.28
C SER A 95 -7.98 -14.15 19.32
N PRO A 96 -7.66 -14.47 20.59
CA PRO A 96 -7.25 -13.47 21.58
C PRO A 96 -6.10 -12.56 21.10
N VAL A 97 -5.16 -13.07 20.32
CA VAL A 97 -4.06 -12.29 19.71
C VAL A 97 -4.58 -11.10 18.88
N MET A 98 -5.77 -11.23 18.27
CA MET A 98 -6.37 -10.12 17.53
C MET A 98 -6.77 -8.97 18.47
N VAL A 99 -7.25 -9.28 19.67
CA VAL A 99 -7.60 -8.27 20.69
C VAL A 99 -6.33 -7.60 21.21
N ASP A 100 -5.29 -8.38 21.50
CA ASP A 100 -4.00 -7.86 21.96
C ASP A 100 -3.38 -6.94 20.92
N LEU A 101 -3.43 -7.32 19.63
CA LEU A 101 -2.95 -6.49 18.52
C LEU A 101 -3.77 -5.20 18.38
N ALA A 102 -5.11 -5.29 18.46
CA ALA A 102 -5.99 -4.11 18.39
C ALA A 102 -5.68 -3.13 19.53
N THR A 103 -5.55 -3.63 20.76
CA THR A 103 -5.15 -2.81 21.91
C THR A 103 -3.81 -2.13 21.69
N LYS A 104 -2.82 -2.90 21.22
CA LYS A 104 -1.48 -2.35 20.95
C LYS A 104 -1.51 -1.25 19.87
N LEU A 105 -2.30 -1.42 18.82
CA LEU A 105 -2.43 -0.41 17.75
C LEU A 105 -3.09 0.87 18.25
N VAL A 106 -4.17 0.76 19.04
CA VAL A 106 -4.86 1.90 19.65
C VAL A 106 -3.94 2.63 20.62
N ASP A 107 -3.17 1.92 21.44
CA ASP A 107 -2.20 2.52 22.37
C ASP A 107 -1.03 3.23 21.65
N MET A 108 -0.71 2.80 20.43
CA MET A 108 0.40 3.37 19.64
C MET A 108 0.01 4.58 18.80
N VAL A 109 -1.26 4.74 18.49
CA VAL A 109 -1.78 5.79 17.59
C VAL A 109 -2.74 6.66 18.35
N ASP A 110 -2.30 7.84 18.80
CA ASP A 110 -3.04 8.75 19.67
C ASP A 110 -4.46 9.10 19.15
N ALA A 111 -4.65 9.07 17.85
CA ALA A 111 -5.93 9.36 17.21
C ALA A 111 -6.83 8.14 17.00
N ALA A 112 -6.38 6.96 17.38
CA ALA A 112 -7.14 5.74 17.14
C ALA A 112 -8.02 5.39 18.34
N ASP A 113 -9.31 5.29 18.12
CA ASP A 113 -10.28 4.77 19.10
C ASP A 113 -10.46 3.25 18.98
N TRP A 114 -10.22 2.68 17.80
CA TRP A 114 -10.40 1.26 17.50
C TRP A 114 -9.61 0.82 16.27
N ALA A 115 -9.47 -0.49 16.09
CA ALA A 115 -8.81 -1.10 14.95
C ALA A 115 -9.76 -2.02 14.18
N LEU A 116 -9.68 -1.98 12.85
CA LEU A 116 -10.39 -2.88 11.95
C LEU A 116 -9.37 -3.65 11.11
N PHE A 117 -9.56 -4.97 11.00
CA PHE A 117 -8.63 -5.83 10.29
C PHE A 117 -9.18 -6.26 8.92
N GLY A 118 -8.37 -6.07 7.88
CA GLY A 118 -8.57 -6.62 6.55
C GLY A 118 -7.47 -7.61 6.20
N LYS A 119 -7.63 -8.37 5.13
CA LYS A 119 -6.63 -9.35 4.72
C LYS A 119 -5.44 -8.71 3.98
N ASN A 120 -5.65 -7.59 3.35
CA ASN A 120 -4.64 -6.85 2.60
C ASN A 120 -4.95 -5.35 2.59
N GLY A 121 -4.00 -4.53 2.09
CA GLY A 121 -4.17 -3.09 2.04
C GLY A 121 -5.36 -2.62 1.16
N GLY A 122 -5.66 -3.33 0.08
CA GLY A 122 -6.81 -3.01 -0.78
C GLY A 122 -8.15 -3.22 -0.07
N ASP A 123 -8.26 -4.23 0.79
CA ASP A 123 -9.44 -4.43 1.65
C ASP A 123 -9.56 -3.28 2.66
N ALA A 124 -8.46 -2.93 3.31
CA ALA A 124 -8.43 -1.87 4.31
C ALA A 124 -8.81 -0.50 3.70
N THR A 125 -8.24 -0.14 2.55
CA THR A 125 -8.56 1.12 1.86
C THR A 125 -10.00 1.15 1.35
N SER A 126 -10.52 0.03 0.85
CA SER A 126 -11.92 -0.07 0.43
C SER A 126 -12.87 0.09 1.61
N LEU A 127 -12.60 -0.58 2.74
CA LEU A 127 -13.38 -0.44 3.96
C LEU A 127 -13.34 0.99 4.51
N ALA A 128 -12.17 1.63 4.52
CA ALA A 128 -12.03 3.02 4.96
C ALA A 128 -12.89 3.98 4.13
N VAL A 129 -12.88 3.82 2.80
CA VAL A 129 -13.73 4.62 1.91
C VAL A 129 -15.22 4.36 2.14
N MET A 130 -15.61 3.09 2.34
CA MET A 130 -17.01 2.75 2.65
C MET A 130 -17.46 3.38 3.97
N ILE A 131 -16.64 3.31 5.00
CA ILE A 131 -16.91 3.94 6.30
C ILE A 131 -17.03 5.46 6.15
N ALA A 132 -16.12 6.10 5.42
CA ALA A 132 -16.17 7.53 5.18
C ALA A 132 -17.45 7.97 4.44
N ARG A 133 -17.88 7.20 3.44
CA ARG A 133 -19.13 7.43 2.72
C ARG A 133 -20.35 7.28 3.62
N GLU A 134 -20.43 6.22 4.41
CA GLU A 134 -21.54 5.99 5.33
C GLU A 134 -21.60 7.08 6.40
N TYR A 135 -20.45 7.41 7.02
CA TYR A 135 -20.37 8.43 8.06
C TYR A 135 -20.76 9.83 7.56
N THR A 136 -20.36 10.21 6.36
CA THR A 136 -20.61 11.55 5.81
C THR A 136 -21.92 11.65 5.01
N GLY A 137 -22.48 10.53 4.56
CA GLY A 137 -23.59 10.49 3.61
C GLY A 137 -23.22 10.97 2.19
N LYS A 138 -21.93 11.12 1.88
CA LYS A 138 -21.40 11.66 0.63
C LYS A 138 -20.83 10.57 -0.26
N ARG A 139 -20.57 10.86 -1.55
CA ARG A 139 -20.26 9.84 -2.55
C ARG A 139 -18.84 9.90 -3.09
N LYS A 140 -18.34 11.11 -3.36
CA LYS A 140 -17.06 11.30 -4.07
C LYS A 140 -15.87 11.15 -3.14
N ILE A 141 -14.74 10.82 -3.74
CA ILE A 141 -13.45 10.76 -3.06
C ILE A 141 -12.44 11.62 -3.82
N ILE A 142 -11.50 12.22 -3.09
CA ILE A 142 -10.30 12.84 -3.68
C ILE A 142 -9.13 11.90 -3.45
N LYS A 143 -8.33 11.65 -4.48
CA LYS A 143 -7.05 10.93 -4.38
C LYS A 143 -5.94 11.69 -5.09
N ILE A 144 -4.70 11.40 -4.72
CA ILE A 144 -3.54 11.88 -5.46
C ILE A 144 -3.47 11.14 -6.81
N ASP A 145 -3.24 11.87 -7.89
CA ASP A 145 -3.00 11.29 -9.21
C ASP A 145 -1.75 10.41 -9.16
N ASP A 146 -1.75 9.26 -9.84
CA ASP A 146 -0.75 8.20 -9.75
C ASP A 146 -0.60 7.53 -8.38
N GLY A 147 -1.37 7.92 -7.35
CA GLY A 147 -1.37 7.29 -6.03
C GLY A 147 -1.93 5.87 -6.09
N TYR A 148 -1.15 4.88 -5.60
CA TYR A 148 -1.57 3.49 -5.52
C TYR A 148 -2.22 3.18 -4.16
N HIS A 149 -3.48 2.71 -4.17
CA HIS A 149 -4.24 2.37 -2.96
C HIS A 149 -4.89 0.99 -3.04
N GLY A 150 -4.45 0.14 -3.95
CA GLY A 150 -4.98 -1.21 -4.18
C GLY A 150 -5.42 -1.45 -5.63
N VAL A 151 -6.14 -2.56 -5.85
CA VAL A 151 -6.53 -3.02 -7.20
C VAL A 151 -8.04 -2.89 -7.48
N ALA A 152 -8.82 -2.34 -6.55
CA ALA A 152 -10.24 -2.12 -6.77
C ALA A 152 -10.45 -1.19 -7.99
N PRO A 153 -11.51 -1.37 -8.80
CA PRO A 153 -11.72 -0.61 -10.03
C PRO A 153 -11.64 0.91 -9.85
N TRP A 154 -12.22 1.45 -8.78
CA TRP A 154 -12.20 2.88 -8.48
C TRP A 154 -10.79 3.45 -8.14
N MET A 155 -9.83 2.57 -7.84
CA MET A 155 -8.43 2.97 -7.57
C MET A 155 -7.57 2.98 -8.83
N GLN A 156 -8.05 2.37 -9.91
CA GLN A 156 -7.31 2.24 -11.16
C GLN A 156 -7.59 3.43 -12.09
N ASP A 157 -6.69 3.66 -13.04
CA ASP A 157 -6.92 4.65 -14.08
C ASP A 157 -7.96 4.15 -15.08
N LYS A 158 -8.82 5.06 -15.54
CA LYS A 158 -9.90 4.74 -16.48
C LYS A 158 -9.42 4.22 -17.84
N GLU A 159 -8.17 4.52 -18.20
CA GLU A 159 -7.53 4.04 -19.43
C GLU A 159 -7.00 2.61 -19.29
N ARG A 160 -7.02 2.03 -18.09
CA ARG A 160 -6.55 0.66 -17.88
C ARG A 160 -7.55 -0.33 -18.47
N PRO A 161 -7.08 -1.33 -19.24
CA PRO A 161 -7.97 -2.33 -19.82
C PRO A 161 -8.84 -3.04 -18.77
N GLY A 162 -10.16 -3.08 -19.01
CA GLY A 162 -11.14 -3.71 -18.12
C GLY A 162 -11.71 -2.81 -17.02
N ILE A 163 -11.29 -1.55 -16.94
CA ILE A 163 -11.90 -0.55 -16.07
C ILE A 163 -13.00 0.19 -16.84
N LEU A 164 -14.17 0.28 -16.24
CA LEU A 164 -15.29 1.05 -16.81
C LEU A 164 -15.13 2.53 -16.45
N SER A 165 -15.57 3.40 -17.32
CA SER A 165 -15.58 4.85 -17.01
C SER A 165 -16.40 5.16 -15.76
N SER A 166 -17.50 4.42 -15.54
CA SER A 166 -18.35 4.53 -14.33
C SER A 166 -17.64 4.17 -13.03
N ASP A 167 -16.59 3.37 -13.07
CA ASP A 167 -15.81 3.05 -11.87
C ASP A 167 -15.11 4.28 -11.28
N ASN A 168 -14.88 5.29 -12.11
CA ASN A 168 -14.19 6.53 -11.75
C ASN A 168 -15.12 7.75 -11.64
N ASP A 169 -16.43 7.61 -11.83
CA ASP A 169 -17.40 8.74 -11.81
C ASP A 169 -17.41 9.50 -10.47
N HIS A 170 -16.99 8.84 -9.41
CA HIS A 170 -16.91 9.41 -8.06
C HIS A 170 -15.48 9.62 -7.56
N VAL A 171 -14.49 9.61 -8.46
CA VAL A 171 -13.08 9.76 -8.11
C VAL A 171 -12.54 11.07 -8.69
N LEU A 172 -12.15 11.97 -7.81
CA LEU A 172 -11.51 13.23 -8.14
C LEU A 172 -10.00 13.09 -7.93
N LYS A 173 -9.21 13.60 -8.86
CA LYS A 173 -7.76 13.51 -8.81
C LYS A 173 -7.15 14.89 -8.63
N VAL A 174 -6.14 14.98 -7.78
CA VAL A 174 -5.33 16.17 -7.56
C VAL A 174 -3.85 15.81 -7.61
N LYS A 175 -2.99 16.78 -7.89
CA LYS A 175 -1.55 16.57 -7.84
C LYS A 175 -1.05 16.60 -6.40
N TRP A 176 0.08 15.96 -6.17
CA TRP A 176 0.78 16.03 -4.89
C TRP A 176 1.20 17.47 -4.57
N ASN A 177 1.07 17.87 -3.29
CA ASN A 177 1.32 19.22 -2.78
C ASN A 177 0.43 20.33 -3.38
N ASP A 178 -0.63 20.02 -4.10
CA ASP A 178 -1.55 21.00 -4.70
C ASP A 178 -2.79 21.23 -3.79
N LEU A 179 -2.58 21.98 -2.71
CA LEU A 179 -3.68 22.35 -1.82
C LEU A 179 -4.72 23.25 -2.49
N SER A 180 -4.32 24.06 -3.48
CA SER A 180 -5.24 24.96 -4.18
C SER A 180 -6.29 24.20 -4.97
N SER A 181 -5.91 23.13 -5.66
CA SER A 181 -6.87 22.24 -6.32
C SER A 181 -7.80 21.52 -5.35
N VAL A 182 -7.29 21.12 -4.17
CA VAL A 182 -8.15 20.53 -3.13
C VAL A 182 -9.17 21.56 -2.62
N GLU A 183 -8.73 22.79 -2.33
CA GLU A 183 -9.59 23.86 -1.86
C GLU A 183 -10.69 24.19 -2.88
N GLU A 184 -10.34 24.29 -4.17
CA GLU A 184 -11.29 24.52 -5.25
C GLU A 184 -12.33 23.39 -5.34
N LEU A 185 -11.90 22.12 -5.26
CA LEU A 185 -12.82 20.98 -5.26
C LEU A 185 -13.76 21.00 -4.06
N LEU A 186 -13.25 21.29 -2.88
CA LEU A 186 -14.05 21.35 -1.66
C LEU A 186 -15.02 22.54 -1.68
N PHE A 187 -14.63 23.67 -2.22
CA PHE A 187 -15.52 24.81 -2.40
C PHE A 187 -16.67 24.50 -3.37
N ASN A 188 -16.37 23.87 -4.50
CA ASN A 188 -17.35 23.64 -5.57
C ASN A 188 -18.24 22.40 -5.32
N GLN A 189 -17.74 21.37 -4.63
CA GLN A 189 -18.40 20.06 -4.52
C GLN A 189 -18.26 19.42 -3.12
N GLY A 190 -17.83 20.17 -2.11
CA GLY A 190 -17.54 19.63 -0.77
C GLY A 190 -18.72 18.88 -0.13
N ASP A 191 -19.94 19.25 -0.49
CA ASP A 191 -21.18 18.58 -0.01
C ASP A 191 -21.34 17.15 -0.57
N ASP A 192 -20.58 16.76 -1.60
CA ASP A 192 -20.62 15.41 -2.19
C ASP A 192 -19.29 14.64 -2.01
N ILE A 193 -18.28 15.24 -1.39
CA ILE A 193 -16.97 14.61 -1.18
C ILE A 193 -16.91 13.98 0.22
N ALA A 194 -16.80 12.66 0.28
CA ALA A 194 -16.76 11.88 1.51
C ALA A 194 -15.36 11.87 2.15
N CYS A 195 -14.32 11.70 1.34
CA CYS A 195 -12.97 11.62 1.87
C CYS A 195 -11.89 12.07 0.89
N PHE A 196 -10.73 12.40 1.47
CA PHE A 196 -9.45 12.52 0.80
C PHE A 196 -8.59 11.33 1.20
N ILE A 197 -8.02 10.59 0.23
CA ILE A 197 -7.17 9.43 0.48
C ILE A 197 -5.81 9.61 -0.16
N SER A 198 -4.73 9.45 0.61
CA SER A 198 -3.36 9.53 0.13
C SER A 198 -2.39 8.80 1.06
N SER A 199 -1.20 8.50 0.55
CA SER A 199 -0.05 8.13 1.38
C SER A 199 0.55 9.38 2.04
N PRO A 200 1.29 9.24 3.16
CA PRO A 200 1.91 10.37 3.86
C PRO A 200 2.94 11.15 3.04
N TYR A 201 3.49 10.53 2.00
CA TYR A 201 4.41 11.11 1.03
C TYR A 201 4.10 10.58 -0.36
N ASP A 202 4.52 11.28 -1.40
CA ASP A 202 4.36 10.86 -2.77
C ASP A 202 5.42 9.80 -3.14
N HIS A 203 4.97 8.63 -3.59
CA HIS A 203 5.85 7.50 -3.94
C HIS A 203 5.44 6.88 -5.28
N PRO A 204 5.55 7.63 -6.37
CA PRO A 204 5.20 7.13 -7.68
C PRO A 204 6.18 6.06 -8.15
N VAL A 205 5.73 5.18 -9.05
CA VAL A 205 6.59 4.11 -9.61
C VAL A 205 7.58 4.66 -10.63
N SER A 206 7.27 5.77 -11.27
CA SER A 206 7.97 6.28 -12.47
C SER A 206 8.89 7.49 -12.24
N ARG A 207 8.90 8.05 -11.06
CA ARG A 207 9.69 9.22 -10.67
C ARG A 207 10.16 9.14 -9.22
N ASP A 208 11.01 10.07 -8.79
CA ASP A 208 11.50 10.13 -7.42
C ASP A 208 10.38 10.42 -6.41
N ASN A 209 10.52 9.88 -5.21
CA ASN A 209 9.61 10.16 -4.09
C ASN A 209 9.70 11.62 -3.69
N SER A 210 8.57 12.19 -3.26
CA SER A 210 8.49 13.58 -2.81
C SER A 210 7.85 13.68 -1.44
N LEU A 211 8.52 14.41 -0.56
CA LEU A 211 7.98 14.72 0.76
C LEU A 211 6.88 15.78 0.66
N PRO A 212 5.98 15.85 1.65
CA PRO A 212 5.04 16.94 1.73
C PRO A 212 5.77 18.28 1.99
N GLU A 213 5.24 19.35 1.44
CA GLU A 213 5.68 20.70 1.80
C GLU A 213 5.36 21.02 3.27
N ASP A 214 6.11 21.96 3.85
CA ASP A 214 5.92 22.35 5.25
C ASP A 214 4.47 22.76 5.53
N GLY A 215 3.86 22.08 6.49
CA GLY A 215 2.49 22.32 6.89
C GLY A 215 1.42 21.83 5.92
N TYR A 216 1.79 21.06 4.87
CA TYR A 216 0.82 20.51 3.90
C TYR A 216 -0.29 19.71 4.57
N TRP A 217 0.08 18.72 5.38
CA TRP A 217 -0.90 17.86 6.05
C TRP A 217 -1.78 18.61 7.03
N GLN A 218 -1.21 19.54 7.81
CA GLN A 218 -2.01 20.36 8.72
C GLN A 218 -3.06 21.17 7.98
N LYS A 219 -2.66 21.88 6.94
CA LYS A 219 -3.58 22.68 6.10
C LYS A 219 -4.64 21.80 5.42
N LEU A 220 -4.22 20.64 4.88
CA LEU A 220 -5.11 19.69 4.23
C LEU A 220 -6.17 19.14 5.20
N THR A 221 -5.76 18.70 6.39
CA THR A 221 -6.67 18.13 7.39
C THR A 221 -7.64 19.18 7.92
N ASP A 222 -7.17 20.41 8.15
CA ASP A 222 -8.03 21.52 8.57
C ASP A 222 -9.06 21.87 7.49
N LEU A 223 -8.63 21.89 6.24
CA LEU A 223 -9.49 22.13 5.09
C LEU A 223 -10.56 21.02 4.94
N CYS A 224 -10.15 19.76 5.00
CA CYS A 224 -11.05 18.61 4.97
C CYS A 224 -12.07 18.65 6.13
N ARG A 225 -11.60 18.92 7.33
CA ARG A 225 -12.45 19.01 8.53
C ARG A 225 -13.51 20.11 8.40
N LYS A 226 -13.14 21.30 7.89
CA LYS A 226 -14.06 22.42 7.64
C LYS A 226 -15.21 22.04 6.71
N HIS A 227 -14.99 21.12 5.78
CA HIS A 227 -15.99 20.66 4.81
C HIS A 227 -16.64 19.31 5.17
N ASN A 228 -16.40 18.78 6.38
CA ASN A 228 -16.86 17.45 6.80
C ASN A 228 -16.42 16.36 5.80
N VAL A 229 -15.14 16.36 5.48
CA VAL A 229 -14.46 15.38 4.62
C VAL A 229 -13.45 14.59 5.45
N ILE A 230 -13.51 13.25 5.38
CA ILE A 230 -12.64 12.38 6.14
C ILE A 230 -11.26 12.29 5.47
N THR A 231 -10.20 12.42 6.23
CA THR A 231 -8.84 12.20 5.74
C THR A 231 -8.42 10.76 6.01
N ILE A 232 -7.99 10.05 4.96
CA ILE A 232 -7.50 8.67 5.02
C ILE A 232 -6.02 8.67 4.66
N ALA A 233 -5.15 8.43 5.66
CA ALA A 233 -3.71 8.28 5.46
C ALA A 233 -3.38 6.80 5.25
N VAL A 234 -2.80 6.45 4.09
CA VAL A 234 -2.46 5.08 3.72
C VAL A 234 -0.98 4.84 3.96
N SER A 235 -0.64 3.94 4.87
CA SER A 235 0.73 3.54 5.13
C SER A 235 0.87 2.03 5.25
N TYR A 236 1.96 1.50 4.70
CA TYR A 236 2.33 0.08 4.82
C TYR A 236 3.47 -0.14 5.82
N THR A 237 4.17 0.92 6.22
CA THR A 237 5.40 0.84 7.01
C THR A 237 5.31 1.60 8.32
N HIS A 238 4.52 2.66 8.39
CA HIS A 238 4.47 3.57 9.53
C HIS A 238 3.14 3.44 10.27
N LEU A 239 3.19 2.95 11.50
CA LEU A 239 2.04 2.98 12.41
C LEU A 239 1.82 4.37 13.03
N ARG A 240 2.84 5.22 12.98
CA ARG A 240 2.75 6.63 13.35
C ARG A 240 2.93 7.49 12.11
N ALA A 241 1.86 8.09 11.64
CA ALA A 241 1.95 9.32 10.86
C ALA A 241 2.33 10.45 11.82
N HIS A 242 3.59 10.45 12.26
CA HIS A 242 4.08 11.39 13.29
C HIS A 242 3.95 12.83 12.92
N GLU A 243 3.67 13.11 11.69
CA GLU A 243 3.73 14.46 11.14
C GLU A 243 2.43 14.89 10.52
N THR A 244 1.37 14.10 10.72
CA THR A 244 0.00 14.60 10.60
C THR A 244 -0.45 15.00 11.99
N PRO A 245 -0.33 16.27 12.38
CA PRO A 245 -1.06 16.78 13.54
C PRO A 245 -2.54 16.58 13.21
N ILE A 246 -3.17 15.74 13.99
CA ILE A 246 -4.62 15.53 13.93
C ILE A 246 -5.26 16.69 14.66
#